data_37f6988f2353078aa28809fa6f4cd213
#
_entry.id   37f6988f2353078aa28809fa6f4cd213
#
_cell.length_a   1.000
_cell.length_b   1.000
_cell.length_c   1.000
_cell.angle_alpha   90.00
_cell.angle_beta   90.00
_cell.angle_gamma   90.00
#
_symmetry.space_group_name_H-M   'P 1'
#
loop_
_entity.id
_entity.type
_entity.pdbx_description
1 polymer ?
#
loop_
_entity_poly.entity_id
_entity_poly.type
_entity_poly.pdbx_seq_one_letter_code
_entity_poly.pdbx_strand_id
1 'polypeptide(L)'
;MKIDKTPRYNRTVKKIIKSHKLTKEIIEDAENLFISNPYEPSLHFKPITCKKDKNRHSIRVPNTQYRILMTLLDEVAYLVALLNHKEYDKNNKDC
;
A
#
# COMPACT_ATOMS: atom_id res chain seq x y z
N MET A 1 -10.95 -3.36 8.65
CA MET A 1 -9.57 -3.90 8.58
C MET A 1 -8.67 -3.10 9.51
N LYS A 2 -7.91 -3.78 10.34
CA LYS A 2 -6.86 -3.13 11.14
C LYS A 2 -5.61 -2.94 10.29
N ILE A 3 -4.92 -1.83 10.46
CA ILE A 3 -3.63 -1.61 9.80
C ILE A 3 -2.54 -1.33 10.83
N ASP A 4 -1.31 -1.69 10.47
CA ASP A 4 -0.11 -1.35 11.20
C ASP A 4 0.91 -0.84 10.18
N LYS A 5 1.60 0.23 10.52
CA LYS A 5 2.55 0.89 9.60
C LYS A 5 3.96 0.49 9.97
N THR A 6 4.65 -0.20 9.05
CA THR A 6 6.04 -0.57 9.26
C THR A 6 6.96 0.66 9.11
N PRO A 7 8.17 0.60 9.69
CA PRO A 7 9.15 1.69 9.49
C PRO A 7 9.45 1.96 8.01
N ARG A 8 9.52 0.92 7.19
CA ARG A 8 9.74 1.08 5.74
C ARG A 8 8.60 1.85 5.10
N TYR A 9 7.35 1.52 5.44
CA TYR A 9 6.18 2.23 4.92
C TYR A 9 6.26 3.71 5.29
N ASN A 10 6.53 4.02 6.53
CA ASN A 10 6.63 5.40 7.01
C ASN A 10 7.72 6.18 6.27
N ARG A 11 8.86 5.55 5.98
CA ARG A 11 9.93 6.18 5.20
C ARG A 11 9.49 6.47 3.77
N THR A 12 8.80 5.53 3.11
CA THR A 12 8.32 5.75 1.75
C THR A 12 7.27 6.85 1.69
N VAL A 13 6.35 6.89 2.64
CA VAL A 13 5.34 7.96 2.75
C VAL A 13 6.00 9.32 2.92
N LYS A 14 6.92 9.42 3.87
CA LYS A 14 7.64 10.67 4.14
C LYS A 14 8.38 11.19 2.91
N LYS A 15 9.05 10.30 2.19
CA LYS A 15 9.78 10.64 0.97
C LYS A 15 8.84 11.18 -0.11
N ILE A 16 7.69 10.55 -0.30
CA ILE A 16 6.73 10.94 -1.33
C ILE A 16 6.08 12.28 -0.99
N ILE A 17 5.72 12.51 0.26
CA ILE A 17 5.18 13.80 0.71
C ILE A 17 6.22 14.90 0.53
N LYS A 18 7.46 14.64 0.92
CA LYS A 18 8.56 15.61 0.81
C LYS A 18 8.85 16.00 -0.64
N SER A 19 8.67 15.06 -1.58
CA SER A 19 8.87 15.34 -3.01
C SER A 19 7.62 15.91 -3.69
N HIS A 20 6.56 16.19 -2.94
CA HIS A 20 5.30 16.77 -3.42
C HIS A 20 4.58 15.93 -4.48
N LYS A 21 4.80 14.61 -4.48
CA LYS A 21 4.12 13.69 -5.41
C LYS A 21 2.70 13.38 -4.97
N LEU A 22 2.49 13.23 -3.66
CA LEU A 22 1.17 13.07 -3.04
C LEU A 22 1.12 13.92 -1.79
N THR A 23 -0.10 14.28 -1.37
CA THR A 23 -0.31 14.96 -0.10
C THR A 23 -0.56 13.92 1.00
N LYS A 24 -0.29 14.32 2.24
CA LYS A 24 -0.61 13.50 3.41
C LYS A 24 -2.09 13.11 3.43
N GLU A 25 -2.98 14.05 3.08
CA GLU A 25 -4.42 13.83 3.07
C GLU A 25 -4.84 12.73 2.09
N ILE A 26 -4.30 12.73 0.89
CA ILE A 26 -4.59 11.71 -0.12
C ILE A 26 -4.20 10.32 0.40
N ILE A 27 -3.04 10.22 1.03
CA ILE A 27 -2.56 8.95 1.58
C ILE A 27 -3.44 8.50 2.74
N GLU A 28 -3.76 9.41 3.68
CA GLU A 28 -4.61 9.09 4.83
C GLU A 28 -6.02 8.70 4.40
N ASP A 29 -6.56 9.35 3.38
CA ASP A 29 -7.89 9.00 2.85
C ASP A 29 -7.89 7.57 2.31
N ALA A 30 -6.84 7.16 1.60
CA ALA A 30 -6.71 5.78 1.13
C ALA A 30 -6.62 4.79 2.29
N GLU A 31 -5.84 5.10 3.31
CA GLU A 31 -5.70 4.27 4.51
C GLU A 31 -7.04 4.13 5.23
N ASN A 32 -7.75 5.24 5.43
CA ASN A 32 -9.03 5.25 6.13
C ASN A 32 -10.11 4.51 5.34
N LEU A 33 -10.12 4.66 4.03
CA LEU A 33 -11.06 3.93 3.16
C LEU A 33 -10.81 2.42 3.27
N PHE A 34 -9.55 2.00 3.27
CA PHE A 34 -9.19 0.59 3.41
C PHE A 34 -9.60 0.05 4.79
N ILE A 35 -9.43 0.83 5.85
CA ILE A 35 -9.85 0.44 7.20
C ILE A 35 -11.36 0.22 7.25
N SER A 36 -12.13 1.14 6.67
CA SER A 36 -13.59 1.09 6.74
C SER A 36 -14.21 0.11 5.75
N ASN A 37 -13.64 -0.01 4.55
CA ASN A 37 -14.16 -0.90 3.50
C ASN A 37 -13.03 -1.36 2.57
N PRO A 38 -12.32 -2.46 2.94
CA PRO A 38 -11.18 -2.93 2.12
C PRO A 38 -11.59 -3.37 0.72
N TYR A 39 -12.86 -3.67 0.49
CA TYR A 39 -13.35 -4.12 -0.81
C TYR A 39 -13.94 -3.01 -1.66
N GLU A 40 -13.73 -1.74 -1.27
CA GLU A 40 -14.10 -0.59 -2.10
C GLU A 40 -13.45 -0.72 -3.48
N PRO A 41 -14.24 -0.70 -4.60
CA PRO A 41 -13.69 -0.94 -5.93
C PRO A 41 -12.51 -0.04 -6.32
N SER A 42 -12.51 1.22 -5.89
CA SER A 42 -11.43 2.16 -6.22
C SER A 42 -10.08 1.78 -5.62
N LEU A 43 -10.05 0.94 -4.59
CA LEU A 43 -8.81 0.47 -3.96
C LEU A 43 -8.15 -0.67 -4.72
N HIS A 44 -8.89 -1.42 -5.55
CA HIS A 44 -8.36 -2.58 -6.26
C HIS A 44 -7.57 -3.52 -5.35
N PHE A 45 -8.14 -3.81 -4.17
CA PHE A 45 -7.51 -4.71 -3.20
C PHE A 45 -7.36 -6.11 -3.80
N LYS A 46 -6.13 -6.61 -3.85
CA LYS A 46 -5.85 -7.92 -4.46
C LYS A 46 -4.63 -8.58 -3.86
N PRO A 47 -4.60 -9.92 -3.85
CA PRO A 47 -3.38 -10.65 -3.50
C PRO A 47 -2.34 -10.50 -4.62
N ILE A 48 -1.06 -10.57 -4.22
CA ILE A 48 0.06 -10.52 -5.14
C ILE A 48 0.84 -11.81 -5.00
N THR A 49 1.19 -12.42 -6.12
CA THR A 49 2.06 -13.60 -6.11
C THR A 49 3.47 -13.20 -5.72
N CYS A 50 3.90 -13.66 -4.54
CA CYS A 50 5.23 -13.39 -4.03
C CYS A 50 5.80 -14.67 -3.42
N LYS A 51 6.91 -15.15 -3.93
CA LYS A 51 7.54 -16.38 -3.42
C LYS A 51 8.01 -16.26 -1.99
N LYS A 52 8.35 -15.05 -1.56
CA LYS A 52 8.88 -14.78 -0.22
C LYS A 52 7.79 -14.47 0.80
N ASP A 53 6.59 -14.12 0.34
CA ASP A 53 5.49 -13.76 1.22
C ASP A 53 4.16 -14.16 0.58
N LYS A 54 3.56 -15.22 1.09
CA LYS A 54 2.29 -15.76 0.60
C LYS A 54 1.10 -14.85 0.94
N ASN A 55 1.28 -13.94 1.90
CA ASN A 55 0.22 -13.05 2.38
C ASN A 55 0.34 -11.63 1.82
N ARG A 56 1.14 -11.46 0.76
CA ARG A 56 1.35 -10.16 0.13
C ARG A 56 0.10 -9.72 -0.62
N HIS A 57 -0.32 -8.49 -0.36
CA HIS A 57 -1.47 -7.85 -1.00
C HIS A 57 -1.12 -6.42 -1.37
N SER A 58 -1.94 -5.82 -2.21
CA SER A 58 -1.79 -4.39 -2.51
C SER A 58 -3.16 -3.71 -2.63
N ILE A 59 -3.14 -2.41 -2.40
CA ILE A 59 -4.25 -1.53 -2.76
C ILE A 59 -3.71 -0.40 -3.62
N ARG A 60 -4.59 0.19 -4.42
CA ARG A 60 -4.30 1.39 -5.18
C ARG A 60 -4.71 2.61 -4.36
N VAL A 61 -3.88 3.64 -4.36
CA VAL A 61 -4.32 4.95 -3.85
C VAL A 61 -5.24 5.56 -4.92
N PRO A 62 -6.54 5.74 -4.64
CA PRO A 62 -7.51 6.14 -5.68
C PRO A 62 -7.08 7.38 -6.46
N ASN A 63 -7.33 7.35 -7.77
CA ASN A 63 -7.01 8.45 -8.70
C ASN A 63 -5.52 8.77 -8.84
N THR A 64 -4.65 7.83 -8.47
CA THR A 64 -3.20 7.98 -8.60
C THR A 64 -2.58 6.74 -9.20
N GLN A 65 -1.28 6.81 -9.52
CA GLN A 65 -0.50 5.66 -9.95
C GLN A 65 0.26 5.00 -8.80
N TYR A 66 -0.05 5.38 -7.56
CA TYR A 66 0.61 4.84 -6.38
C TYR A 66 -0.15 3.65 -5.82
N ARG A 67 0.61 2.70 -5.27
CA ARG A 67 0.08 1.50 -4.64
C ARG A 67 0.70 1.32 -3.26
N ILE A 68 -0.06 0.75 -2.35
CA ILE A 68 0.43 0.39 -1.02
C ILE A 68 0.59 -1.12 -0.99
N LEU A 69 1.81 -1.58 -0.75
CA LEU A 69 2.11 -3.00 -0.51
C LEU A 69 1.87 -3.32 0.96
N MET A 70 1.32 -4.49 1.23
CA MET A 70 1.04 -4.93 2.58
C MET A 70 1.17 -6.43 2.72
N THR A 71 1.33 -6.89 3.96
CA THR A 71 1.28 -8.29 4.34
C THR A 71 0.10 -8.47 5.29
N LEU A 72 -0.80 -9.40 4.97
CA LEU A 72 -1.95 -9.70 5.83
C LEU A 72 -1.60 -10.86 6.76
N LEU A 73 -1.64 -10.61 8.07
CA LEU A 73 -1.42 -11.61 9.10
C LEU A 73 -2.43 -11.38 10.22
N ASP A 74 -3.15 -12.44 10.60
CA ASP A 74 -4.07 -12.42 11.75
C ASP A 74 -5.05 -11.23 11.73
N GLU A 75 -5.64 -10.96 10.57
CA GLU A 75 -6.60 -9.87 10.36
C GLU A 75 -5.99 -8.46 10.48
N VAL A 76 -4.68 -8.37 10.47
CA VAL A 76 -3.97 -7.09 10.46
C VAL A 76 -3.22 -6.93 9.12
N ALA A 77 -3.38 -5.77 8.51
CA ALA A 77 -2.62 -5.41 7.31
C ALA A 77 -1.39 -4.61 7.72
N TYR A 78 -0.23 -5.22 7.60
CA TYR A 78 1.05 -4.55 7.86
C TYR A 78 1.46 -3.83 6.59
N LEU A 79 1.35 -2.50 6.58
CA LEU A 79 1.70 -1.68 5.41
C LEU A 79 3.21 -1.65 5.27
N VAL A 80 3.71 -2.12 4.12
CA VAL A 80 5.14 -2.34 3.89
C VAL A 80 5.79 -1.19 3.14
N ALA A 81 5.14 -0.67 2.10
CA ALA A 81 5.70 0.40 1.30
C ALA A 81 4.62 1.09 0.47
N LEU A 82 4.80 2.39 0.25
CA LEU A 82 4.03 3.17 -0.72
C LEU A 82 4.93 3.38 -1.93
N LEU A 83 4.50 2.88 -3.09
CA LEU A 83 5.32 2.84 -4.30
C LEU A 83 4.57 3.41 -5.50
N ASN A 84 5.29 4.03 -6.42
CA ASN A 84 4.70 4.38 -7.71
C ASN A 84 4.61 3.12 -8.59
N HIS A 85 3.96 3.22 -9.74
CA HIS A 85 3.74 2.07 -10.64
C HIS A 85 5.05 1.38 -11.04
N LYS A 86 6.08 2.15 -11.37
CA LYS A 86 7.39 1.62 -11.76
C LYS A 86 8.06 0.84 -10.64
N GLU A 87 8.09 1.43 -9.44
CA GLU A 87 8.68 0.79 -8.26
C GLU A 87 7.89 -0.45 -7.84
N TYR A 88 6.57 -0.40 -7.96
CA TYR A 88 5.69 -1.52 -7.69
C TYR A 88 6.02 -2.70 -8.61
N ASP A 89 6.14 -2.48 -9.93
CA ASP A 89 6.45 -3.52 -10.89
C ASP A 89 7.83 -4.13 -10.61
N LYS A 90 8.82 -3.31 -10.27
CA LYS A 90 10.16 -3.76 -9.92
C LYS A 90 10.14 -4.65 -8.68
N ASN A 91 9.40 -4.26 -7.64
CA ASN A 91 9.29 -5.06 -6.42
C ASN A 91 8.59 -6.39 -6.67
N ASN A 92 7.61 -6.43 -7.56
CA ASN A 92 6.95 -7.68 -7.92
C ASN A 92 7.88 -8.66 -8.65
N LYS A 93 8.80 -8.16 -9.45
CA LYS A 93 9.80 -9.00 -10.12
C LYS A 93 10.79 -9.63 -9.14
N ASP A 94 11.09 -8.92 -8.06
CA ASP A 94 12.05 -9.36 -7.03
C ASP A 94 11.40 -10.32 -6.02
N CYS A 95 10.12 -10.57 -6.16
CA CYS A 95 9.36 -11.47 -5.29
C CYS A 95 9.50 -12.97 -5.71
#